data_c250cea9b9b676061e06db9f4a513a8c
#
_entry.id   c250cea9b9b676061e06db9f4a513a8c
#
_cell.length_a   1.000
_cell.length_b   1.000
_cell.length_c   1.000
_cell.angle_alpha   90.00
_cell.angle_beta   90.00
_cell.angle_gamma   90.00
#
_symmetry.space_group_name_H-M   'P 1'
#
loop_
_entity.id
_entity.type
_entity.pdbx_description
1 polymer ?
#
loop_
_entity_poly.entity_id
_entity_poly.type
_entity_poly.pdbx_seq_one_letter_code
_entity_poly.pdbx_strand_id
1 'polypeptide(L)'
;MTEITGEMRTAFREQGFLVVPAVLSDEQIAAGRRVVDGLLADQPIADGQVGPHFLWPRFGAAGHPLLDFYREVGVAALAGQLLRSDLAVSDPDFAQVATTIPPWPHRPGGPHVDGLTPCEDDGRPSTFSVLAGVWLTDQGQRHRGNLWVWPGTHLRFGRYLAERGADALRRIDEMNPGPYPKIELGAPTQAVGTAGSVLFAHYLLAHNIGGHDGTADDDRRETIYYRLQASGHRQRWRTVVTDPLIEFRA
;
A
#
# COMPACT_ATOMS: atom_id res chain seq x y z
N MET A 1 15.56 11.61 -11.78
CA MET A 1 14.57 10.56 -11.45
C MET A 1 15.23 9.62 -10.46
N THR A 2 14.61 9.33 -9.34
CA THR A 2 15.14 8.41 -8.32
C THR A 2 15.25 7.00 -8.90
N GLU A 3 16.36 6.31 -8.65
CA GLU A 3 16.61 4.96 -9.15
C GLU A 3 16.50 3.94 -8.01
N ILE A 4 15.85 2.81 -8.28
CA ILE A 4 15.81 1.66 -7.37
C ILE A 4 17.02 0.78 -7.67
N THR A 5 17.97 0.74 -6.74
CA THR A 5 19.21 -0.03 -6.87
C THR A 5 18.98 -1.55 -6.84
N GLY A 6 20.00 -2.33 -7.23
CA GLY A 6 19.96 -3.79 -7.11
C GLY A 6 19.75 -4.27 -5.67
N GLU A 7 20.37 -3.59 -4.69
CA GLU A 7 20.19 -3.89 -3.25
C GLU A 7 18.77 -3.61 -2.79
N MET A 8 18.17 -2.50 -3.21
CA MET A 8 16.78 -2.15 -2.91
C MET A 8 15.81 -3.19 -3.49
N ARG A 9 16.03 -3.66 -4.72
CA ARG A 9 15.23 -4.75 -5.33
C ARG A 9 15.37 -6.05 -4.54
N THR A 10 16.58 -6.37 -4.08
CA THR A 10 16.81 -7.56 -3.26
C THR A 10 16.09 -7.44 -1.92
N ALA A 11 16.22 -6.32 -1.23
CA ALA A 11 15.51 -6.04 0.02
C ALA A 11 13.99 -6.15 -0.15
N PHE A 12 13.41 -5.59 -1.23
CA PHE A 12 11.99 -5.73 -1.52
C PHE A 12 11.57 -7.19 -1.70
N ARG A 13 12.35 -7.99 -2.45
CA ARG A 13 12.04 -9.42 -2.66
C ARG A 13 12.12 -10.24 -1.37
N GLU A 14 13.01 -9.90 -0.46
CA GLU A 14 13.19 -10.61 0.81
C GLU A 14 12.20 -10.15 1.88
N GLN A 15 12.03 -8.84 2.01
CA GLN A 15 11.22 -8.23 3.08
C GLN A 15 9.75 -8.06 2.68
N GLY A 16 9.46 -7.93 1.39
CA GLY A 16 8.13 -7.64 0.86
C GLY A 16 7.75 -6.16 0.87
N PHE A 17 8.64 -5.28 1.33
CA PHE A 17 8.45 -3.83 1.25
C PHE A 17 9.76 -3.08 1.04
N LEU A 18 9.64 -1.84 0.59
CA LEU A 18 10.73 -0.92 0.35
C LEU A 18 10.23 0.51 0.58
N VAL A 19 10.99 1.33 1.26
CA VAL A 19 10.78 2.78 1.32
C VAL A 19 11.85 3.45 0.47
N VAL A 20 11.43 4.18 -0.56
CA VAL A 20 12.32 4.96 -1.43
C VAL A 20 12.26 6.41 -0.94
N PRO A 21 13.35 6.95 -0.38
CA PRO A 21 13.35 8.30 0.19
C PRO A 21 13.44 9.37 -0.91
N ALA A 22 12.99 10.58 -0.58
CA ALA A 22 13.18 11.79 -1.39
C ALA A 22 12.78 11.64 -2.87
N VAL A 23 11.63 11.00 -3.11
CA VAL A 23 11.07 10.85 -4.46
C VAL A 23 10.42 12.15 -4.92
N LEU A 24 9.69 12.83 -4.03
CA LEU A 24 8.96 14.06 -4.30
C LEU A 24 9.77 15.28 -3.86
N SER A 25 9.67 16.36 -4.62
CA SER A 25 10.09 17.70 -4.20
C SER A 25 9.09 18.31 -3.20
N ASP A 26 9.50 19.37 -2.49
CA ASP A 26 8.61 20.10 -1.58
C ASP A 26 7.38 20.67 -2.32
N GLU A 27 7.55 21.09 -3.57
CA GLU A 27 6.46 21.59 -4.41
C GLU A 27 5.45 20.47 -4.73
N GLN A 28 5.92 19.27 -5.02
CA GLN A 28 5.08 18.10 -5.28
C GLN A 28 4.38 17.64 -4.01
N ILE A 29 5.05 17.64 -2.85
CA ILE A 29 4.41 17.38 -1.56
C ILE A 29 3.27 18.37 -1.31
N ALA A 30 3.53 19.66 -1.48
CA ALA A 30 2.53 20.72 -1.32
C ALA A 30 1.37 20.56 -2.33
N ALA A 31 1.65 20.16 -3.57
CA ALA A 31 0.61 19.87 -4.57
C ALA A 31 -0.26 18.67 -4.15
N GLY A 32 0.35 17.58 -3.69
CA GLY A 32 -0.38 16.42 -3.17
C GLY A 32 -1.27 16.77 -1.97
N ARG A 33 -0.76 17.57 -1.03
CA ARG A 33 -1.56 18.05 0.12
C ARG A 33 -2.76 18.89 -0.32
N ARG A 34 -2.60 19.81 -1.28
CA ARG A 34 -3.73 20.58 -1.84
C ARG A 34 -4.82 19.69 -2.45
N VAL A 35 -4.43 18.62 -3.14
CA VAL A 35 -5.41 17.64 -3.69
C VAL A 35 -6.15 16.95 -2.55
N VAL A 36 -5.45 16.51 -1.52
CA VAL A 36 -6.05 15.88 -0.33
C VAL A 36 -6.99 16.84 0.40
N ASP A 37 -6.57 18.07 0.63
CA ASP A 37 -7.39 19.12 1.29
C ASP A 37 -8.67 19.39 0.49
N GLY A 38 -8.61 19.40 -0.84
CA GLY A 38 -9.79 19.55 -1.70
C GLY A 38 -10.79 18.40 -1.50
N LEU A 39 -10.31 17.14 -1.42
CA LEU A 39 -11.16 15.99 -1.15
C LEU A 39 -11.76 16.02 0.26
N LEU A 40 -10.99 16.47 1.25
CA LEU A 40 -11.45 16.63 2.62
C LEU A 40 -12.45 17.80 2.78
N ALA A 41 -12.41 18.81 1.91
CA ALA A 41 -13.44 19.84 1.88
C ALA A 41 -14.81 19.29 1.43
N ASP A 42 -14.81 18.32 0.52
CA ASP A 42 -16.04 17.63 0.06
C ASP A 42 -16.52 16.55 1.04
N GLN A 43 -15.60 15.90 1.74
CA GLN A 43 -15.86 14.84 2.72
C GLN A 43 -15.07 15.12 4.01
N PRO A 44 -15.56 16.05 4.84
CA PRO A 44 -14.78 16.57 5.97
C PRO A 44 -14.58 15.53 7.08
N ILE A 45 -13.46 15.67 7.76
CA ILE A 45 -13.21 14.99 9.02
C ILE A 45 -14.18 15.57 10.04
N ALA A 46 -14.88 14.70 10.77
CA ALA A 46 -15.84 15.15 11.79
C ALA A 46 -15.14 15.89 12.94
N ASP A 47 -15.81 16.88 13.52
CA ASP A 47 -15.27 17.61 14.66
C ASP A 47 -14.92 16.68 15.82
N GLY A 48 -13.71 16.81 16.33
CA GLY A 48 -13.20 15.96 17.41
C GLY A 48 -12.85 14.52 17.02
N GLN A 49 -12.94 14.18 15.74
CA GLN A 49 -12.51 12.85 15.26
C GLN A 49 -11.01 12.66 15.48
N VAL A 50 -10.64 11.50 16.04
CA VAL A 50 -9.26 11.03 16.13
C VAL A 50 -9.15 9.65 15.46
N GLY A 51 -7.92 9.27 15.09
CA GLY A 51 -7.69 7.98 14.43
C GLY A 51 -7.83 8.03 12.91
N PRO A 52 -8.17 6.91 12.27
CA PRO A 52 -8.16 6.83 10.81
C PRO A 52 -9.35 7.54 10.18
N HIS A 53 -9.07 8.20 9.06
CA HIS A 53 -10.07 8.70 8.14
C HIS A 53 -9.64 8.32 6.71
N PHE A 54 -10.51 7.62 5.98
CA PHE A 54 -10.19 7.08 4.66
C PHE A 54 -11.15 7.59 3.60
N LEU A 55 -10.59 8.08 2.48
CA LEU A 55 -11.33 8.39 1.27
C LEU A 55 -10.91 7.42 0.16
N TRP A 56 -11.85 7.05 -0.70
CA TRP A 56 -11.64 6.06 -1.78
C TRP A 56 -12.08 6.60 -3.13
N PRO A 57 -11.48 7.70 -3.63
CA PRO A 57 -11.87 8.26 -4.92
C PRO A 57 -11.56 7.30 -6.05
N ARG A 58 -12.58 7.04 -6.89
CA ARG A 58 -12.44 6.26 -8.12
C ARG A 58 -12.15 7.17 -9.29
N PHE A 59 -11.33 6.70 -10.21
CA PHE A 59 -10.95 7.47 -11.39
C PHE A 59 -11.87 7.14 -12.54
N GLY A 60 -12.58 8.15 -13.03
CA GLY A 60 -13.46 8.03 -14.19
C GLY A 60 -12.75 8.39 -15.51
N ALA A 61 -13.47 8.27 -16.62
CA ALA A 61 -12.95 8.62 -17.94
C ALA A 61 -12.53 10.10 -18.07
N ALA A 62 -13.11 10.99 -17.25
CA ALA A 62 -12.73 12.41 -17.21
C ALA A 62 -11.39 12.69 -16.47
N GLY A 63 -10.76 11.66 -15.92
CA GLY A 63 -9.57 11.81 -15.08
C GLY A 63 -9.91 12.12 -13.62
N HIS A 64 -8.87 12.32 -12.81
CA HIS A 64 -8.99 12.69 -11.40
C HIS A 64 -7.68 13.33 -10.93
N PRO A 65 -7.71 14.39 -10.08
CA PRO A 65 -6.49 15.06 -9.62
C PRO A 65 -5.45 14.14 -8.97
N LEU A 66 -5.87 13.07 -8.27
CA LEU A 66 -4.95 12.06 -7.72
C LEU A 66 -4.31 11.19 -8.80
N LEU A 67 -4.97 10.95 -9.94
CA LEU A 67 -4.36 10.23 -11.05
C LEU A 67 -3.33 11.12 -11.77
N ASP A 68 -3.62 12.40 -11.93
CA ASP A 68 -2.68 13.36 -12.50
C ASP A 68 -1.45 13.51 -11.59
N PHE A 69 -1.65 13.62 -10.28
CA PHE A 69 -0.58 13.63 -9.29
C PHE A 69 0.26 12.33 -9.33
N TYR A 70 -0.36 11.15 -9.41
CA TYR A 70 0.34 9.88 -9.58
C TYR A 70 1.28 9.86 -10.77
N ARG A 71 0.81 10.39 -11.91
CA ARG A 71 1.59 10.47 -13.15
C ARG A 71 2.72 11.48 -13.05
N GLU A 72 2.45 12.67 -12.48
CA GLU A 72 3.41 13.75 -12.29
C GLU A 72 4.60 13.30 -11.42
N VAL A 73 4.35 12.62 -10.30
CA VAL A 73 5.42 12.14 -9.42
C VAL A 73 6.12 10.90 -9.93
N GLY A 74 5.64 10.27 -11.00
CA GLY A 74 6.30 9.16 -11.67
C GLY A 74 6.25 7.83 -10.90
N VAL A 75 5.23 7.60 -10.08
CA VAL A 75 5.09 6.38 -9.26
C VAL A 75 5.11 5.12 -10.12
N ALA A 76 4.49 5.15 -11.33
CA ALA A 76 4.53 4.03 -12.26
C ALA A 76 5.94 3.65 -12.69
N ALA A 77 6.76 4.66 -13.00
CA ALA A 77 8.15 4.43 -13.45
C ALA A 77 9.02 3.82 -12.34
N LEU A 78 8.80 4.24 -11.08
CA LEU A 78 9.48 3.65 -9.93
C LEU A 78 9.01 2.22 -9.67
N ALA A 79 7.70 1.98 -9.65
CA ALA A 79 7.14 0.64 -9.48
C ALA A 79 7.62 -0.32 -10.59
N GLY A 80 7.71 0.16 -11.83
CA GLY A 80 8.26 -0.59 -12.96
C GLY A 80 9.69 -1.07 -12.77
N GLN A 81 10.51 -0.34 -12.00
CA GLN A 81 11.88 -0.77 -11.68
C GLN A 81 11.92 -1.95 -10.69
N LEU A 82 10.83 -2.24 -9.96
CA LEU A 82 10.70 -3.43 -9.11
C LEU A 82 10.26 -4.65 -9.89
N LEU A 83 9.50 -4.46 -10.97
CA LEU A 83 8.96 -5.53 -11.79
C LEU A 83 10.02 -6.12 -12.74
N ARG A 84 9.70 -7.28 -13.29
CA ARG A 84 10.44 -7.82 -14.46
C ARG A 84 10.38 -6.82 -15.61
N SER A 85 11.46 -6.77 -16.41
CA SER A 85 11.63 -5.81 -17.48
C SER A 85 10.63 -5.94 -18.65
N ASP A 86 9.96 -7.11 -18.77
CA ASP A 86 8.92 -7.37 -19.77
C ASP A 86 7.51 -6.96 -19.30
N LEU A 87 7.36 -6.46 -18.07
CA LEU A 87 6.09 -6.07 -17.49
C LEU A 87 5.99 -4.55 -17.35
N ALA A 88 4.85 -4.00 -17.76
CA ALA A 88 4.51 -2.59 -17.55
C ALA A 88 3.54 -2.45 -16.37
N VAL A 89 3.55 -1.29 -15.73
CA VAL A 89 2.59 -0.93 -14.69
C VAL A 89 1.39 -0.25 -15.34
N SER A 90 0.19 -0.72 -15.05
CA SER A 90 -1.06 -0.06 -15.47
C SER A 90 -1.38 1.11 -14.55
N ASP A 91 -2.06 2.13 -15.09
CA ASP A 91 -2.64 3.18 -14.26
C ASP A 91 -3.63 2.58 -13.26
N PRO A 92 -3.70 3.09 -12.02
CA PRO A 92 -4.66 2.63 -11.03
C PRO A 92 -6.09 3.12 -11.36
N ASP A 93 -7.09 2.33 -10.96
CA ASP A 93 -8.51 2.67 -11.13
C ASP A 93 -9.05 3.57 -10.00
N PHE A 94 -8.32 3.66 -8.89
CA PHE A 94 -8.67 4.46 -7.71
C PHE A 94 -7.45 4.70 -6.84
N ALA A 95 -7.61 5.59 -5.86
CA ALA A 95 -6.66 5.76 -4.76
C ALA A 95 -7.35 5.60 -3.40
N GLN A 96 -6.56 5.32 -2.38
CA GLN A 96 -6.96 5.48 -1.00
C GLN A 96 -6.18 6.65 -0.41
N VAL A 97 -6.89 7.70 -0.02
CA VAL A 97 -6.32 8.74 0.86
C VAL A 97 -6.48 8.25 2.29
N ALA A 98 -5.35 8.00 2.94
CA ALA A 98 -5.31 7.50 4.30
C ALA A 98 -4.77 8.58 5.24
N THR A 99 -5.63 9.11 6.08
CA THR A 99 -5.30 10.10 7.10
C THR A 99 -5.36 9.45 8.48
N THR A 100 -4.38 9.76 9.34
CA THR A 100 -4.43 9.36 10.75
C THR A 100 -4.31 10.61 11.62
N ILE A 101 -5.35 10.87 12.40
CA ILE A 101 -5.51 12.10 13.19
C ILE A 101 -5.08 11.81 14.63
N PRO A 102 -4.07 12.54 15.15
CA PRO A 102 -3.66 12.41 16.55
C PRO A 102 -4.66 13.09 17.52
N PRO A 103 -4.64 12.74 18.82
CA PRO A 103 -3.95 11.59 19.41
C PRO A 103 -4.70 10.29 19.22
N TRP A 104 -4.04 9.26 18.67
CA TRP A 104 -4.67 7.94 18.51
C TRP A 104 -3.63 6.84 18.80
N PRO A 105 -3.40 6.49 20.08
CA PRO A 105 -2.34 5.57 20.51
C PRO A 105 -2.67 4.11 20.22
N HIS A 106 -3.10 3.82 18.99
CA HIS A 106 -3.43 2.49 18.52
C HIS A 106 -2.16 1.67 18.26
N ARG A 107 -2.21 0.39 18.63
CA ARG A 107 -1.22 -0.60 18.22
C ARG A 107 -1.87 -1.58 17.25
N PRO A 108 -1.11 -2.12 16.29
CA PRO A 108 -1.71 -2.94 15.26
C PRO A 108 -2.41 -4.15 15.90
N GLY A 109 -3.59 -4.46 15.40
CA GLY A 109 -4.24 -5.73 15.60
C GLY A 109 -3.60 -6.83 14.75
N GLY A 110 -4.36 -7.85 14.38
CA GLY A 110 -3.92 -8.85 13.42
C GLY A 110 -3.70 -8.23 12.03
N PRO A 111 -2.71 -8.71 11.26
CA PRO A 111 -2.48 -8.24 9.91
C PRO A 111 -3.61 -8.63 8.97
N HIS A 112 -3.68 -7.96 7.82
CA HIS A 112 -4.60 -8.28 6.74
C HIS A 112 -3.91 -8.28 5.38
N VAL A 113 -4.63 -8.77 4.38
CA VAL A 113 -4.33 -8.65 2.96
C VAL A 113 -5.46 -7.85 2.31
N ASP A 114 -5.10 -6.88 1.51
CA ASP A 114 -6.06 -6.05 0.79
C ASP A 114 -6.79 -6.80 -0.35
N GLY A 115 -7.91 -6.24 -0.82
CA GLY A 115 -8.57 -6.70 -2.05
C GLY A 115 -9.36 -8.00 -1.92
N LEU A 116 -9.61 -8.49 -0.71
CA LEU A 116 -10.49 -9.65 -0.49
C LEU A 116 -11.96 -9.25 -0.61
N THR A 117 -12.31 -8.09 -0.07
CA THR A 117 -13.67 -7.55 -0.07
C THR A 117 -13.64 -6.04 -0.37
N PRO A 118 -14.41 -5.51 -1.34
CA PRO A 118 -15.23 -6.27 -2.30
C PRO A 118 -14.39 -7.04 -3.32
N CYS A 119 -14.92 -8.17 -3.81
CA CYS A 119 -14.33 -8.92 -4.92
C CYS A 119 -14.57 -8.19 -6.27
N GLU A 120 -13.89 -8.64 -7.32
CA GLU A 120 -14.24 -8.31 -8.71
C GLU A 120 -15.64 -8.85 -9.07
N ASP A 121 -16.25 -8.36 -10.14
CA ASP A 121 -17.61 -8.74 -10.57
C ASP A 121 -17.78 -10.26 -10.80
N ASP A 122 -16.71 -10.94 -11.21
CA ASP A 122 -16.67 -12.40 -11.37
C ASP A 122 -16.37 -13.17 -10.07
N GLY A 123 -16.36 -12.47 -8.94
CA GLY A 123 -16.10 -13.02 -7.60
C GLY A 123 -14.65 -13.39 -7.33
N ARG A 124 -13.68 -13.05 -8.20
CA ARG A 124 -12.27 -13.25 -7.86
C ARG A 124 -11.76 -12.13 -6.92
N PRO A 125 -10.75 -12.42 -6.10
CA PRO A 125 -10.11 -11.39 -5.29
C PRO A 125 -9.52 -10.28 -6.15
N SER A 126 -9.66 -9.02 -5.71
CA SER A 126 -9.10 -7.84 -6.36
C SER A 126 -7.60 -7.72 -6.05
N THR A 127 -6.83 -8.70 -6.52
CA THR A 127 -5.38 -8.77 -6.31
C THR A 127 -4.65 -7.71 -7.13
N PHE A 128 -3.46 -7.34 -6.70
CA PHE A 128 -2.58 -6.40 -7.37
C PHE A 128 -1.11 -6.80 -7.18
N SER A 129 -0.18 -6.19 -7.90
CA SER A 129 1.25 -6.54 -7.80
C SER A 129 1.88 -5.87 -6.57
N VAL A 130 1.70 -4.56 -6.46
CA VAL A 130 2.35 -3.75 -5.43
C VAL A 130 1.46 -2.59 -4.98
N LEU A 131 1.41 -2.36 -3.68
CA LEU A 131 0.86 -1.15 -3.06
C LEU A 131 1.93 -0.07 -3.09
N ALA A 132 1.62 1.09 -3.65
CA ALA A 132 2.49 2.27 -3.59
C ALA A 132 1.86 3.31 -2.65
N GLY A 133 2.56 3.68 -1.59
CA GLY A 133 2.14 4.70 -0.63
C GLY A 133 2.99 5.95 -0.77
N VAL A 134 2.41 7.05 -1.28
CA VAL A 134 3.07 8.36 -1.38
C VAL A 134 2.86 9.13 -0.09
N TRP A 135 3.93 9.47 0.61
CA TRP A 135 3.86 10.13 1.91
C TRP A 135 3.91 11.64 1.78
N LEU A 136 2.85 12.30 2.22
CA LEU A 136 2.74 13.76 2.18
C LEU A 136 3.15 14.42 3.50
N THR A 137 3.30 13.62 4.57
CA THR A 137 3.74 14.07 5.89
C THR A 137 4.90 13.23 6.38
N ASP A 138 5.65 13.74 7.35
CA ASP A 138 6.80 13.05 7.93
C ASP A 138 6.35 11.84 8.76
N GLN A 139 6.93 10.70 8.45
CA GLN A 139 6.77 9.43 9.15
C GLN A 139 8.14 8.87 9.61
N GLY A 140 9.14 9.74 9.76
CA GLY A 140 10.51 9.38 10.16
C GLY A 140 10.59 8.87 11.61
N GLN A 141 9.68 9.30 12.47
CA GLN A 141 9.53 8.79 13.82
C GLN A 141 8.49 7.68 13.87
N ARG A 142 8.71 6.69 14.74
CA ARG A 142 7.71 5.64 14.99
C ARG A 142 6.47 6.22 15.68
N HIS A 143 5.34 5.56 15.50
CA HIS A 143 4.05 5.94 16.08
C HIS A 143 3.54 7.33 15.65
N ARG A 144 3.83 7.67 14.39
CA ARG A 144 3.28 8.84 13.69
C ARG A 144 2.28 8.44 12.59
N GLY A 145 1.49 7.40 12.84
CA GLY A 145 0.56 6.83 11.87
C GLY A 145 1.21 5.86 10.90
N ASN A 146 2.48 5.46 11.14
CA ASN A 146 3.23 4.59 10.26
C ASN A 146 2.52 3.27 9.99
N LEU A 147 2.63 2.78 8.76
CA LEU A 147 2.15 1.44 8.43
C LEU A 147 2.99 0.38 9.18
N TRP A 148 2.31 -0.53 9.87
CA TRP A 148 2.93 -1.74 10.39
C TRP A 148 3.00 -2.79 9.30
N VAL A 149 4.15 -3.44 9.17
CA VAL A 149 4.41 -4.52 8.22
C VAL A 149 5.06 -5.71 8.94
N TRP A 150 4.80 -6.92 8.45
CA TRP A 150 5.46 -8.16 8.92
C TRP A 150 6.38 -8.67 7.81
N PRO A 151 7.68 -8.37 7.87
CA PRO A 151 8.61 -8.68 6.81
C PRO A 151 8.66 -10.16 6.44
N GLY A 152 8.75 -10.45 5.14
CA GLY A 152 8.85 -11.81 4.61
C GLY A 152 7.55 -12.63 4.60
N THR A 153 6.43 -12.07 5.12
CA THR A 153 5.15 -12.80 5.15
C THR A 153 4.57 -13.05 3.76
N HIS A 154 4.87 -12.22 2.77
CA HIS A 154 4.48 -12.44 1.38
C HIS A 154 5.00 -13.77 0.84
N LEU A 155 6.24 -14.18 1.18
CA LEU A 155 6.81 -15.47 0.79
C LEU A 155 6.15 -16.64 1.55
N ARG A 156 5.90 -16.44 2.84
CA ARG A 156 5.22 -17.46 3.68
C ARG A 156 3.79 -17.66 3.23
N PHE A 157 3.08 -16.58 2.92
CA PHE A 157 1.72 -16.64 2.43
C PHE A 157 1.64 -17.24 1.02
N GLY A 158 2.55 -16.87 0.12
CA GLY A 158 2.64 -17.50 -1.20
C GLY A 158 2.85 -19.01 -1.11
N ARG A 159 3.72 -19.46 -0.21
CA ARG A 159 3.93 -20.90 0.06
C ARG A 159 2.66 -21.59 0.58
N TYR A 160 1.96 -20.96 1.54
CA TYR A 160 0.66 -21.45 2.02
C TYR A 160 -0.35 -21.61 0.87
N LEU A 161 -0.42 -20.63 -0.05
CA LEU A 161 -1.30 -20.68 -1.21
C LEU A 161 -0.85 -21.69 -2.26
N ALA A 162 0.46 -21.89 -2.44
CA ALA A 162 1.00 -22.94 -3.32
C ALA A 162 0.59 -24.35 -2.86
N GLU A 163 0.58 -24.58 -1.55
CA GLU A 163 0.20 -25.87 -0.95
C GLU A 163 -1.32 -26.10 -0.97
N ARG A 164 -2.13 -25.06 -0.82
CA ARG A 164 -3.59 -25.15 -0.66
C ARG A 164 -4.39 -24.73 -1.89
N GLY A 165 -3.70 -24.25 -2.91
CA GLY A 165 -4.30 -23.66 -4.10
C GLY A 165 -4.65 -22.17 -3.91
N ALA A 166 -4.59 -21.40 -4.99
CA ALA A 166 -4.87 -19.96 -4.99
C ALA A 166 -6.27 -19.60 -4.48
N ASP A 167 -7.26 -20.48 -4.68
CA ASP A 167 -8.64 -20.25 -4.22
C ASP A 167 -8.77 -20.31 -2.69
N ALA A 168 -7.73 -20.76 -1.95
CA ALA A 168 -7.67 -20.61 -0.50
C ALA A 168 -7.62 -19.13 -0.08
N LEU A 169 -7.15 -18.24 -0.94
CA LEU A 169 -7.20 -16.79 -0.70
C LEU A 169 -8.64 -16.28 -0.52
N ARG A 170 -9.60 -16.80 -1.31
CA ARG A 170 -11.02 -16.42 -1.22
C ARG A 170 -11.69 -16.88 0.09
N ARG A 171 -11.19 -17.94 0.70
CA ARG A 171 -11.77 -18.55 1.90
C ARG A 171 -11.20 -18.02 3.22
N ILE A 172 -10.28 -17.09 3.16
CA ILE A 172 -9.66 -16.55 4.38
C ILE A 172 -10.70 -15.86 5.25
N ASP A 173 -11.60 -15.06 4.67
CA ASP A 173 -12.67 -14.37 5.41
C ASP A 173 -13.74 -15.34 5.94
N GLU A 174 -14.00 -16.44 5.25
CA GLU A 174 -15.00 -17.45 5.64
C GLU A 174 -14.50 -18.40 6.74
N MET A 175 -13.23 -18.75 6.71
CA MET A 175 -12.63 -19.77 7.57
C MET A 175 -11.88 -19.22 8.79
N ASN A 176 -11.47 -17.95 8.73
CA ASN A 176 -10.78 -17.26 9.82
C ASN A 176 -11.43 -15.89 10.00
N PRO A 177 -11.91 -15.57 11.20
CA PRO A 177 -12.40 -14.23 11.53
C PRO A 177 -11.30 -13.15 11.49
N GLY A 178 -10.07 -13.51 11.17
CA GLY A 178 -8.96 -12.62 10.90
C GLY A 178 -8.59 -12.63 9.41
N PRO A 179 -8.30 -11.48 8.81
CA PRO A 179 -8.08 -11.34 7.37
C PRO A 179 -6.72 -11.86 6.89
N TYR A 180 -6.04 -12.70 7.67
CA TYR A 180 -4.76 -13.32 7.33
C TYR A 180 -4.71 -14.77 7.82
N PRO A 181 -4.15 -15.72 7.07
CA PRO A 181 -4.10 -17.12 7.48
C PRO A 181 -3.21 -17.32 8.72
N LYS A 182 -3.43 -18.41 9.45
CA LYS A 182 -2.57 -18.82 10.56
C LYS A 182 -1.24 -19.35 10.03
N ILE A 183 -0.33 -18.44 9.76
CA ILE A 183 1.06 -18.70 9.41
C ILE A 183 1.98 -18.01 10.43
N GLU A 184 3.24 -18.40 10.47
CA GLU A 184 4.23 -17.67 11.26
C GLU A 184 4.43 -16.26 10.69
N LEU A 185 4.11 -15.25 11.49
CA LEU A 185 4.19 -13.85 11.05
C LEU A 185 5.59 -13.24 11.29
N GLY A 186 6.27 -13.67 12.35
CA GLY A 186 7.47 -12.99 12.83
C GLY A 186 7.16 -11.66 13.53
N ALA A 187 8.19 -10.91 13.87
CA ALA A 187 8.06 -9.60 14.53
C ALA A 187 7.65 -8.52 13.52
N PRO A 188 6.64 -7.69 13.83
CA PRO A 188 6.29 -6.56 13.00
C PRO A 188 7.29 -5.42 13.15
N THR A 189 7.36 -4.56 12.14
CA THR A 189 8.07 -3.30 12.17
C THR A 189 7.20 -2.19 11.56
N GLN A 190 7.59 -0.94 11.80
CA GLN A 190 6.94 0.20 11.16
C GLN A 190 7.76 0.66 9.95
N ALA A 191 7.08 0.93 8.84
CA ALA A 191 7.70 1.62 7.73
C ALA A 191 7.94 3.09 8.13
N VAL A 192 9.20 3.52 8.08
CA VAL A 192 9.61 4.88 8.48
C VAL A 192 10.31 5.60 7.34
N GLY A 193 10.14 6.91 7.27
CA GLY A 193 10.77 7.79 6.29
C GLY A 193 10.17 9.19 6.32
N THR A 194 10.81 10.14 5.67
CA THR A 194 10.39 11.55 5.62
C THR A 194 9.23 11.77 4.62
N ALA A 195 8.58 12.91 4.71
CA ALA A 195 7.68 13.38 3.65
C ALA A 195 8.38 13.31 2.28
N GLY A 196 7.62 13.06 1.22
CA GLY A 196 8.16 12.87 -0.12
C GLY A 196 8.75 11.47 -0.40
N SER A 197 8.77 10.57 0.58
CA SER A 197 9.12 9.16 0.36
C SER A 197 7.97 8.40 -0.30
N VAL A 198 8.30 7.31 -1.00
CA VAL A 198 7.33 6.35 -1.53
C VAL A 198 7.58 4.97 -0.94
N LEU A 199 6.57 4.43 -0.27
CA LEU A 199 6.53 3.05 0.19
C LEU A 199 6.04 2.15 -0.93
N PHE A 200 6.74 1.06 -1.20
CA PHE A 200 6.23 -0.07 -1.98
C PHE A 200 6.04 -1.27 -1.07
N ALA A 201 4.88 -1.93 -1.14
CA ALA A 201 4.59 -3.15 -0.39
C ALA A 201 3.96 -4.20 -1.31
N HIS A 202 4.49 -5.43 -1.24
CA HIS A 202 3.98 -6.56 -2.00
C HIS A 202 2.54 -6.89 -1.59
N TYR A 203 1.67 -7.27 -2.53
CA TYR A 203 0.26 -7.59 -2.26
C TYR A 203 0.05 -8.55 -1.08
N LEU A 204 0.82 -9.64 -1.01
CA LEU A 204 0.70 -10.64 0.06
C LEU A 204 1.46 -10.28 1.36
N LEU A 205 2.04 -9.09 1.46
CA LEU A 205 2.69 -8.66 2.70
C LEU A 205 1.63 -8.39 3.76
N ALA A 206 1.77 -9.06 4.89
CA ALA A 206 0.98 -8.77 6.08
C ALA A 206 1.25 -7.35 6.55
N HIS A 207 0.20 -6.54 6.68
CA HIS A 207 0.29 -5.16 7.13
C HIS A 207 -0.95 -4.76 7.93
N ASN A 208 -0.83 -3.66 8.68
CA ASN A 208 -1.94 -3.04 9.38
C ASN A 208 -1.67 -1.55 9.61
N ILE A 209 -2.75 -0.82 9.88
CA ILE A 209 -2.70 0.59 10.22
C ILE A 209 -1.96 0.81 11.55
N GLY A 210 -1.21 1.90 11.64
CA GLY A 210 -0.54 2.34 12.86
C GLY A 210 -1.23 3.52 13.53
N GLY A 211 -1.08 3.60 14.83
CA GLY A 211 -1.54 4.74 15.62
C GLY A 211 -0.61 5.94 15.51
N HIS A 212 -1.12 7.09 15.95
CA HIS A 212 -0.40 8.36 16.01
C HIS A 212 -0.40 8.87 17.47
N ASP A 213 0.75 8.71 18.14
CA ASP A 213 0.93 9.07 19.56
C ASP A 213 1.17 10.58 19.78
N GLY A 214 1.05 11.40 18.73
CA GLY A 214 1.16 12.85 18.82
C GLY A 214 0.00 13.48 19.59
N THR A 215 0.09 14.79 19.75
CA THR A 215 -0.97 15.62 20.36
C THR A 215 -1.97 16.08 19.30
N ALA A 216 -3.07 16.72 19.73
CA ALA A 216 -4.05 17.31 18.81
C ALA A 216 -3.48 18.45 17.95
N ASP A 217 -2.36 19.05 18.37
CA ASP A 217 -1.67 20.11 17.65
C ASP A 217 -0.65 19.58 16.62
N ASP A 218 -0.36 18.26 16.63
CA ASP A 218 0.52 17.67 15.64
C ASP A 218 -0.18 17.54 14.29
N ASP A 219 0.62 17.58 13.23
CA ASP A 219 0.14 17.29 11.87
C ASP A 219 -0.44 15.88 11.79
N ARG A 220 -1.63 15.77 11.20
CA ARG A 220 -2.19 14.48 10.83
C ARG A 220 -1.29 13.77 9.82
N ARG A 221 -1.16 12.48 9.94
CA ARG A 221 -0.46 11.69 8.93
C ARG A 221 -1.30 11.63 7.65
N GLU A 222 -0.69 11.86 6.50
CA GLU A 222 -1.31 11.79 5.18
C GLU A 222 -0.50 10.92 4.23
N THR A 223 -1.15 9.91 3.68
CA THR A 223 -0.58 9.03 2.65
C THR A 223 -1.62 8.76 1.57
N ILE A 224 -1.19 8.79 0.31
CA ILE A 224 -2.01 8.36 -0.81
C ILE A 224 -1.52 6.98 -1.24
N TYR A 225 -2.40 5.98 -1.17
CA TYR A 225 -2.10 4.62 -1.61
C TYR A 225 -2.71 4.34 -2.97
N TYR A 226 -1.91 3.72 -3.84
CA TYR A 226 -2.30 3.23 -5.15
C TYR A 226 -2.06 1.72 -5.22
N ARG A 227 -3.05 0.94 -5.68
CA ARG A 227 -2.90 -0.49 -5.94
C ARG A 227 -2.50 -0.68 -7.39
N LEU A 228 -1.25 -1.06 -7.63
CA LEU A 228 -0.65 -1.11 -8.95
C LEU A 228 -0.61 -2.54 -9.48
N GLN A 229 -0.95 -2.71 -10.74
CA GLN A 229 -0.97 -4.00 -11.41
C GLN A 229 0.09 -4.04 -12.52
N ALA A 230 0.88 -5.12 -12.54
CA ALA A 230 1.69 -5.45 -13.69
C ALA A 230 0.80 -5.90 -14.85
N SER A 231 1.25 -5.67 -16.08
CA SER A 231 0.54 -6.10 -17.28
C SER A 231 0.20 -7.60 -17.23
N GLY A 232 -1.09 -7.94 -17.43
CA GLY A 232 -1.60 -9.30 -17.36
C GLY A 232 -1.73 -9.89 -15.94
N HIS A 233 -1.56 -9.11 -14.89
CA HIS A 233 -1.72 -9.57 -13.49
C HIS A 233 -3.09 -10.22 -13.26
N ARG A 234 -4.17 -9.57 -13.65
CA ARG A 234 -5.55 -10.07 -13.47
C ARG A 234 -5.77 -11.45 -14.06
N GLN A 235 -5.20 -11.73 -15.24
CA GLN A 235 -5.31 -13.02 -15.90
C GLN A 235 -4.48 -14.10 -15.21
N ARG A 236 -3.36 -13.71 -14.58
CA ARG A 236 -2.41 -14.62 -13.92
C ARG A 236 -2.54 -14.64 -12.41
N TRP A 237 -3.56 -14.04 -11.81
CA TRP A 237 -3.64 -13.83 -10.37
C TRP A 237 -3.38 -15.11 -9.55
N ARG A 238 -3.87 -16.30 -10.03
CA ARG A 238 -3.63 -17.57 -9.33
C ARG A 238 -2.15 -17.93 -9.27
N THR A 239 -1.44 -17.75 -10.36
CA THR A 239 0.01 -17.99 -10.41
C THR A 239 0.76 -16.98 -9.56
N VAL A 240 0.36 -15.71 -9.63
CA VAL A 240 1.03 -14.63 -8.87
C VAL A 240 0.91 -14.84 -7.37
N VAL A 241 -0.25 -15.24 -6.86
CA VAL A 241 -0.42 -15.44 -5.41
C VAL A 241 0.26 -16.72 -4.91
N THR A 242 0.46 -17.73 -5.77
CA THR A 242 1.17 -18.96 -5.40
C THR A 242 2.68 -18.89 -5.65
N ASP A 243 3.13 -17.97 -6.50
CA ASP A 243 4.54 -17.63 -6.72
C ASP A 243 4.73 -16.10 -6.63
N PRO A 244 4.79 -15.56 -5.40
CA PRO A 244 4.73 -14.11 -5.16
C PRO A 244 5.86 -13.31 -5.81
N LEU A 245 6.96 -13.96 -6.19
CA LEU A 245 8.07 -13.26 -6.84
C LEU A 245 8.04 -13.33 -8.36
N ILE A 246 7.06 -14.00 -8.98
CA ILE A 246 7.04 -14.20 -10.45
C ILE A 246 7.03 -12.89 -11.25
N GLU A 247 6.47 -11.81 -10.69
CA GLU A 247 6.45 -10.49 -11.31
C GLU A 247 7.69 -9.64 -10.96
N PHE A 248 8.54 -10.08 -10.01
CA PHE A 248 9.67 -9.32 -9.45
C PHE A 248 11.05 -9.99 -9.66
N ARG A 249 11.08 -11.16 -10.29
CA ARG A 249 12.34 -11.81 -10.65
C ARG A 249 12.95 -11.14 -11.88
N ALA A 250 14.30 -11.03 -11.90
CA ALA A 250 15.04 -10.58 -13.07
C ALA A 250 14.96 -11.61 -14.20
#